data_90129f530bc4ff5f73f54b6cf7f56d7b
#
_entry.id   90129f530bc4ff5f73f54b6cf7f56d7b
#
_cell.length_a   1.000
_cell.length_b   1.000
_cell.length_c   1.000
_cell.angle_alpha   90.00
_cell.angle_beta   90.00
_cell.angle_gamma   90.00
#
_symmetry.space_group_name_H-M   'P 1'
#
loop_
_entity.id
_entity.type
_entity.pdbx_description
1 polymer ?
#
loop_
_entity_poly.entity_id
_entity_poly.type
_entity_poly.pdbx_seq_one_letter_code
_entity_poly.pdbx_strand_id
1 'polypeptide(L)'
;IIQTDLGLSDADLGEEIRTESEQLFPFSLEEVSLDYEVLGTNLSDTTKQDVLVCGTRNELVECRVVIFDMLGMSTKVCDVASHAIARAVKAMYPTYRDKASSQVTAIVDIGANDMTFAVLYQGEIIHQRIQSFGCEVLNTMIANNSGEGAESVERSKIEGTLPDSSKAIVTTFSNDVVMH
;
A
#
# COMPACT_ATOMS: atom_id res chain seq x y z
N ILE A 1 -14.45 -1.23 -2.35
CA ILE A 1 -15.22 -2.43 -2.78
C ILE A 1 -16.56 -1.92 -3.26
N ILE A 2 -16.98 -2.38 -4.43
CA ILE A 2 -18.31 -2.14 -5.01
C ILE A 2 -19.07 -3.46 -5.07
N GLN A 3 -20.38 -3.38 -5.28
CA GLN A 3 -21.25 -4.54 -5.43
C GLN A 3 -21.86 -4.53 -6.82
N THR A 4 -21.69 -5.62 -7.56
CA THR A 4 -22.26 -5.81 -8.89
C THR A 4 -23.19 -7.02 -8.91
N ASP A 5 -24.03 -7.13 -9.92
CA ASP A 5 -24.92 -8.28 -10.05
C ASP A 5 -24.13 -9.57 -10.34
N LEU A 6 -24.60 -10.68 -9.77
CA LEU A 6 -23.98 -11.98 -10.00
C LEU A 6 -24.34 -12.51 -11.40
N GLY A 7 -23.36 -13.09 -12.09
CA GLY A 7 -23.58 -13.76 -13.38
C GLY A 7 -23.52 -12.86 -14.61
N LEU A 8 -23.01 -11.64 -14.47
CA LEU A 8 -22.68 -10.79 -15.60
C LEU A 8 -21.59 -11.44 -16.48
N SER A 9 -21.61 -11.14 -17.77
CA SER A 9 -20.45 -11.45 -18.63
C SER A 9 -19.27 -10.57 -18.25
N ASP A 10 -18.04 -10.98 -18.60
CA ASP A 10 -16.82 -10.19 -18.31
C ASP A 10 -16.91 -8.76 -18.93
N ALA A 11 -17.57 -8.63 -20.08
CA ALA A 11 -17.76 -7.34 -20.73
C ALA A 11 -18.74 -6.45 -19.98
N ASP A 12 -19.91 -6.99 -19.59
CA ASP A 12 -20.94 -6.26 -18.84
C ASP A 12 -20.45 -5.89 -17.44
N LEU A 13 -19.70 -6.80 -16.79
CA LEU A 13 -19.07 -6.55 -15.49
C LEU A 13 -18.07 -5.40 -15.58
N GLY A 14 -17.23 -5.38 -16.62
CA GLY A 14 -16.26 -4.31 -16.82
C GLY A 14 -16.93 -2.95 -17.04
N GLU A 15 -18.06 -2.91 -17.76
CA GLU A 15 -18.82 -1.68 -18.01
C GLU A 15 -19.53 -1.17 -16.75
N GLU A 16 -20.14 -2.09 -15.95
CA GLU A 16 -20.75 -1.75 -14.67
C GLU A 16 -19.71 -1.22 -13.68
N ILE A 17 -18.56 -1.91 -13.54
CA ILE A 17 -17.46 -1.46 -12.68
C ILE A 17 -16.98 -0.08 -13.09
N ARG A 18 -16.84 0.17 -14.39
CA ARG A 18 -16.40 1.47 -14.90
C ARG A 18 -17.39 2.57 -14.52
N THR A 19 -18.68 2.33 -14.69
CA THR A 19 -19.75 3.27 -14.35
C THR A 19 -19.78 3.59 -12.86
N GLU A 20 -19.73 2.57 -12.02
CA GLU A 20 -19.71 2.76 -10.57
C GLU A 20 -18.42 3.46 -10.09
N SER A 21 -17.31 3.22 -10.79
CA SER A 21 -16.01 3.82 -10.46
C SER A 21 -15.94 5.31 -10.76
N GLU A 22 -16.77 5.85 -11.66
CA GLU A 22 -16.84 7.30 -11.91
C GLU A 22 -17.13 8.12 -10.66
N GLN A 23 -17.87 7.55 -9.71
CA GLN A 23 -18.21 8.21 -8.46
C GLN A 23 -17.13 8.05 -7.36
N LEU A 24 -16.22 7.09 -7.54
CA LEU A 24 -15.18 6.76 -6.55
C LEU A 24 -13.92 7.59 -6.71
N PHE A 25 -13.62 8.03 -7.93
CA PHE A 25 -12.39 8.77 -8.22
C PHE A 25 -12.69 10.26 -8.48
N PRO A 26 -11.86 11.16 -7.92
CA PRO A 26 -12.03 12.61 -8.13
C PRO A 26 -11.48 13.09 -9.49
N PHE A 27 -11.21 12.17 -10.42
CA PHE A 27 -10.63 12.41 -11.74
C PHE A 27 -11.47 11.72 -12.81
N SER A 28 -11.35 12.18 -14.07
CA SER A 28 -11.90 11.45 -15.21
C SER A 28 -11.32 10.05 -15.29
N LEU A 29 -12.14 9.03 -15.55
CA LEU A 29 -11.67 7.65 -15.75
C LEU A 29 -10.74 7.49 -16.96
N GLU A 30 -10.70 8.46 -17.89
CA GLU A 30 -9.73 8.50 -18.99
C GLU A 30 -8.30 8.75 -18.47
N GLU A 31 -8.16 9.37 -17.29
CA GLU A 31 -6.89 9.66 -16.63
C GLU A 31 -6.50 8.59 -15.59
N VAL A 32 -7.31 7.53 -15.46
CA VAL A 32 -7.14 6.49 -14.42
C VAL A 32 -6.84 5.14 -15.04
N SER A 33 -5.74 4.55 -14.62
CA SER A 33 -5.49 3.11 -14.78
C SER A 33 -6.32 2.37 -13.75
N LEU A 34 -7.35 1.67 -14.20
CA LEU A 34 -8.32 0.94 -13.38
C LEU A 34 -8.10 -0.56 -13.56
N ASP A 35 -8.14 -1.29 -12.45
CA ASP A 35 -8.16 -2.75 -12.42
C ASP A 35 -9.09 -3.24 -11.32
N TYR A 36 -9.54 -4.50 -11.38
CA TYR A 36 -10.47 -5.03 -10.41
C TYR A 36 -10.28 -6.54 -10.17
N GLU A 37 -10.71 -6.99 -9.01
CA GLU A 37 -10.74 -8.40 -8.63
C GLU A 37 -12.09 -8.76 -8.02
N VAL A 38 -12.72 -9.82 -8.51
CA VAL A 38 -13.96 -10.35 -7.93
C VAL A 38 -13.62 -11.13 -6.66
N LEU A 39 -14.09 -10.65 -5.51
CA LEU A 39 -13.82 -11.26 -4.21
C LEU A 39 -14.73 -12.47 -3.92
N GLY A 40 -15.92 -12.49 -4.52
CA GLY A 40 -16.92 -13.56 -4.37
C GLY A 40 -18.32 -13.04 -4.11
N THR A 41 -19.24 -13.96 -3.84
CA THR A 41 -20.64 -13.62 -3.56
C THR A 41 -20.77 -12.82 -2.27
N ASN A 42 -21.56 -11.74 -2.31
CA ASN A 42 -21.82 -10.92 -1.14
C ASN A 42 -22.57 -11.71 -0.07
N LEU A 43 -22.11 -11.60 1.19
CA LEU A 43 -22.70 -12.36 2.32
C LEU A 43 -24.08 -11.87 2.74
N SER A 44 -24.40 -10.61 2.45
CA SER A 44 -25.69 -10.00 2.82
C SER A 44 -26.72 -10.07 1.71
N ASP A 45 -26.28 -10.12 0.46
CA ASP A 45 -27.12 -10.23 -0.73
C ASP A 45 -26.50 -11.24 -1.71
N THR A 46 -27.05 -12.45 -1.72
CA THR A 46 -26.54 -13.55 -2.55
C THR A 46 -26.82 -13.38 -4.06
N THR A 47 -27.56 -12.33 -4.46
CA THR A 47 -27.74 -11.96 -5.87
C THR A 47 -26.60 -11.09 -6.38
N LYS A 48 -25.72 -10.61 -5.46
CA LYS A 48 -24.60 -9.73 -5.76
C LYS A 48 -23.26 -10.37 -5.46
N GLN A 49 -22.22 -9.83 -6.07
CA GLN A 49 -20.82 -10.15 -5.79
C GLN A 49 -20.07 -8.89 -5.35
N ASP A 50 -19.12 -9.08 -4.47
CA ASP A 50 -18.19 -8.02 -4.04
C ASP A 50 -17.01 -7.95 -5.01
N VAL A 51 -16.70 -6.75 -5.45
CA VAL A 51 -15.59 -6.48 -6.37
C VAL A 51 -14.66 -5.46 -5.75
N LEU A 52 -13.39 -5.84 -5.60
CA LEU A 52 -12.32 -4.90 -5.23
C LEU A 52 -11.91 -4.13 -6.48
N VAL A 53 -12.05 -2.82 -6.44
CA VAL A 53 -11.61 -1.93 -7.50
C VAL A 53 -10.39 -1.16 -7.04
N CYS A 54 -9.39 -1.09 -7.88
CA CYS A 54 -8.18 -0.31 -7.68
C CYS A 54 -7.98 0.64 -8.85
N GLY A 55 -7.66 1.89 -8.56
CA GLY A 55 -7.38 2.88 -9.59
C GLY A 55 -6.31 3.87 -9.14
N THR A 56 -5.49 4.29 -10.09
CA THR A 56 -4.51 5.35 -9.91
C THR A 56 -4.36 6.16 -11.18
N ARG A 57 -3.79 7.35 -11.09
CA ARG A 57 -3.57 8.17 -12.29
C ARG A 57 -2.63 7.48 -13.27
N ASN A 58 -2.94 7.54 -14.56
CA ASN A 58 -2.12 6.99 -15.64
C ASN A 58 -0.67 7.47 -15.55
N GLU A 59 -0.45 8.75 -15.29
CA GLU A 59 0.88 9.35 -15.17
C GLU A 59 1.77 8.66 -14.12
N LEU A 60 1.18 8.18 -13.01
CA LEU A 60 1.92 7.48 -11.95
C LEU A 60 2.32 6.07 -12.37
N VAL A 61 1.53 5.41 -13.18
CA VAL A 61 1.87 4.09 -13.75
C VAL A 61 2.92 4.27 -14.84
N GLU A 62 2.68 5.18 -15.78
CA GLU A 62 3.58 5.46 -16.90
C GLU A 62 4.99 5.86 -16.45
N CYS A 63 5.08 6.73 -15.44
CA CYS A 63 6.36 7.13 -14.87
C CYS A 63 7.19 5.93 -14.39
N ARG A 64 6.55 4.92 -13.79
CA ARG A 64 7.23 3.69 -13.34
C ARG A 64 7.59 2.78 -14.50
N VAL A 65 6.69 2.62 -15.47
CA VAL A 65 6.93 1.82 -16.68
C VAL A 65 8.11 2.36 -17.46
N VAL A 66 8.17 3.67 -17.70
CA VAL A 66 9.27 4.32 -18.44
C VAL A 66 10.63 4.07 -17.78
N ILE A 67 10.73 4.08 -16.45
CA ILE A 67 11.99 3.79 -15.74
C ILE A 67 12.48 2.37 -16.06
N PHE A 68 11.59 1.38 -16.06
CA PHE A 68 11.95 0.01 -16.39
C PHE A 68 12.28 -0.17 -17.87
N ASP A 69 11.53 0.49 -18.76
CA ASP A 69 11.79 0.48 -20.20
C ASP A 69 13.18 1.06 -20.54
N MET A 70 13.58 2.14 -19.86
CA MET A 70 14.93 2.71 -20.00
C MET A 70 16.04 1.74 -19.60
N LEU A 71 15.75 0.78 -18.71
CA LEU A 71 16.66 -0.29 -18.30
C LEU A 71 16.54 -1.54 -19.19
N GLY A 72 15.75 -1.51 -20.26
CA GLY A 72 15.52 -2.64 -21.15
C GLY A 72 14.64 -3.74 -20.53
N MET A 73 13.88 -3.42 -19.48
CA MET A 73 12.98 -4.35 -18.80
C MET A 73 11.52 -4.04 -19.17
N SER A 74 10.74 -5.09 -19.42
CA SER A 74 9.30 -4.96 -19.70
C SER A 74 8.49 -5.09 -18.42
N THR A 75 7.76 -4.05 -18.04
CA THR A 75 6.82 -4.08 -16.90
C THR A 75 5.62 -4.97 -17.25
N LYS A 76 5.36 -5.96 -16.42
CA LYS A 76 4.21 -6.89 -16.58
C LYS A 76 3.06 -6.56 -15.64
N VAL A 77 3.37 -6.10 -14.45
CA VAL A 77 2.38 -5.80 -13.40
C VAL A 77 2.81 -4.54 -12.65
N CYS A 78 1.90 -3.63 -12.46
CA CYS A 78 2.03 -2.52 -11.52
C CYS A 78 1.03 -2.79 -10.38
N ASP A 79 1.52 -2.98 -9.18
CA ASP A 79 0.74 -3.49 -8.07
C ASP A 79 0.58 -2.44 -6.94
N VAL A 80 -0.40 -2.65 -6.07
CA VAL A 80 -0.58 -1.84 -4.87
C VAL A 80 0.36 -2.33 -3.78
N ALA A 81 1.17 -1.42 -3.21
CA ALA A 81 2.22 -1.77 -2.25
C ALA A 81 1.72 -2.64 -1.09
N SER A 82 0.60 -2.29 -0.46
CA SER A 82 0.03 -3.06 0.65
C SER A 82 -0.37 -4.48 0.26
N HIS A 83 -0.94 -4.67 -0.93
CA HIS A 83 -1.28 -6.00 -1.44
C HIS A 83 -0.03 -6.80 -1.80
N ALA A 84 0.98 -6.16 -2.37
CA ALA A 84 2.28 -6.79 -2.63
C ALA A 84 2.94 -7.28 -1.34
N ILE A 85 2.95 -6.45 -0.28
CA ILE A 85 3.47 -6.81 1.04
C ILE A 85 2.66 -7.96 1.65
N ALA A 86 1.33 -7.91 1.59
CA ALA A 86 0.48 -8.99 2.10
C ALA A 86 0.78 -10.34 1.40
N ARG A 87 0.97 -10.32 0.07
CA ARG A 87 1.38 -11.52 -0.68
C ARG A 87 2.78 -12.01 -0.29
N ALA A 88 3.72 -11.10 -0.05
CA ALA A 88 5.05 -11.45 0.43
C ALA A 88 4.97 -12.14 1.81
N VAL A 89 4.18 -11.61 2.73
CA VAL A 89 3.95 -12.22 4.06
C VAL A 89 3.34 -13.61 3.91
N LYS A 90 2.31 -13.79 3.08
CA LYS A 90 1.74 -15.11 2.77
C LYS A 90 2.79 -16.10 2.21
N ALA A 91 3.69 -15.61 1.37
CA ALA A 91 4.74 -16.44 0.78
C ALA A 91 5.80 -16.86 1.79
N MET A 92 6.17 -15.96 2.70
CA MET A 92 7.22 -16.18 3.72
C MET A 92 6.74 -17.04 4.88
N TYR A 93 5.46 -16.94 5.25
CA TYR A 93 4.91 -17.65 6.41
C TYR A 93 3.82 -18.65 5.96
N PRO A 94 4.13 -19.94 5.89
CA PRO A 94 3.20 -20.97 5.41
C PRO A 94 1.88 -21.05 6.18
N THR A 95 1.86 -20.63 7.46
CA THR A 95 0.66 -20.60 8.30
C THR A 95 -0.45 -19.71 7.73
N TYR A 96 -0.12 -18.72 6.88
CA TYR A 96 -1.10 -17.88 6.21
C TYR A 96 -1.71 -18.52 4.96
N ARG A 97 -1.19 -19.64 4.51
CA ARG A 97 -1.78 -20.41 3.40
C ARG A 97 -2.94 -21.28 3.85
N ASP A 98 -3.02 -21.55 5.15
CA ASP A 98 -4.12 -22.31 5.73
C ASP A 98 -5.30 -21.38 6.05
N LYS A 99 -6.34 -21.46 5.21
CA LYS A 99 -7.59 -20.70 5.42
C LYS A 99 -8.34 -21.07 6.72
N ALA A 100 -7.98 -22.19 7.36
CA ALA A 100 -8.51 -22.56 8.67
C ALA A 100 -7.81 -21.82 9.82
N SER A 101 -6.71 -21.12 9.56
CA SER A 101 -6.01 -20.33 10.56
C SER A 101 -6.83 -19.10 10.96
N SER A 102 -7.13 -18.96 12.25
CA SER A 102 -7.75 -17.76 12.82
C SER A 102 -6.72 -16.66 13.16
N GLN A 103 -5.52 -16.75 12.61
CA GLN A 103 -4.43 -15.82 12.89
C GLN A 103 -4.72 -14.44 12.32
N VAL A 104 -4.64 -13.42 13.17
CA VAL A 104 -4.64 -12.01 12.80
C VAL A 104 -3.19 -11.49 12.87
N THR A 105 -2.77 -10.76 11.86
CA THR A 105 -1.42 -10.18 11.80
C THR A 105 -1.50 -8.72 11.43
N ALA A 106 -0.76 -7.90 12.16
CA ALA A 106 -0.54 -6.51 11.80
C ALA A 106 0.78 -6.38 11.02
N ILE A 107 0.74 -5.57 9.99
CA ILE A 107 1.91 -5.12 9.22
C ILE A 107 2.04 -3.62 9.43
N VAL A 108 3.23 -3.18 9.77
CA VAL A 108 3.60 -1.76 9.81
C VAL A 108 4.74 -1.56 8.82
N ASP A 109 4.47 -0.82 7.76
CA ASP A 109 5.47 -0.41 6.77
C ASP A 109 5.78 1.07 6.97
N ILE A 110 7.02 1.38 7.35
CA ILE A 110 7.48 2.75 7.63
C ILE A 110 8.36 3.19 6.46
N GLY A 111 7.76 3.93 5.54
CA GLY A 111 8.45 4.51 4.39
C GLY A 111 9.18 5.82 4.72
N ALA A 112 9.61 6.53 3.68
CA ALA A 112 10.24 7.84 3.83
C ALA A 112 9.21 8.90 4.28
N ASN A 113 8.07 8.99 3.62
CA ASN A 113 7.05 10.02 3.84
C ASN A 113 5.79 9.51 4.52
N ASP A 114 5.45 8.24 4.28
CA ASP A 114 4.22 7.63 4.74
C ASP A 114 4.48 6.35 5.53
N MET A 115 3.62 6.08 6.48
CA MET A 115 3.53 4.83 7.23
C MET A 115 2.22 4.14 6.87
N THR A 116 2.31 2.89 6.45
CA THR A 116 1.13 2.05 6.19
C THR A 116 0.97 1.03 7.30
N PHE A 117 -0.20 1.04 7.92
CA PHE A 117 -0.64 0.01 8.84
C PHE A 117 -1.68 -0.86 8.14
N ALA A 118 -1.49 -2.16 8.13
CA ALA A 118 -2.45 -3.12 7.57
C ALA A 118 -2.68 -4.28 8.52
N VAL A 119 -3.92 -4.74 8.59
CA VAL A 119 -4.31 -5.94 9.35
C VAL A 119 -4.72 -7.03 8.39
N LEU A 120 -4.09 -8.19 8.51
CA LEU A 120 -4.39 -9.37 7.74
C LEU A 120 -5.15 -10.39 8.61
N TYR A 121 -6.20 -10.95 8.05
CA TYR A 121 -6.90 -12.11 8.57
C TYR A 121 -6.99 -13.17 7.49
N GLN A 122 -6.57 -14.40 7.79
CA GLN A 122 -6.46 -15.49 6.81
C GLN A 122 -5.64 -15.10 5.56
N GLY A 123 -4.70 -14.16 5.74
CA GLY A 123 -3.82 -13.64 4.71
C GLY A 123 -4.47 -12.59 3.78
N GLU A 124 -5.71 -12.19 4.00
CA GLU A 124 -6.36 -11.09 3.28
C GLU A 124 -6.32 -9.80 4.12
N ILE A 125 -6.19 -8.65 3.46
CA ILE A 125 -6.23 -7.35 4.13
C ILE A 125 -7.68 -7.06 4.52
N ILE A 126 -7.94 -6.99 5.84
CA ILE A 126 -9.26 -6.64 6.39
C ILE A 126 -9.33 -5.19 6.85
N HIS A 127 -8.20 -4.55 7.08
CA HIS A 127 -8.12 -3.14 7.44
C HIS A 127 -6.79 -2.56 6.97
N GLN A 128 -6.82 -1.31 6.51
CA GLN A 128 -5.64 -0.56 6.12
C GLN A 128 -5.79 0.91 6.47
N ARG A 129 -4.69 1.50 6.94
CA ARG A 129 -4.58 2.94 7.18
C ARG A 129 -3.22 3.44 6.70
N ILE A 130 -3.23 4.58 6.03
CA ILE A 130 -2.01 5.28 5.62
C ILE A 130 -1.94 6.59 6.41
N GLN A 131 -0.77 6.89 6.95
CA GLN A 131 -0.45 8.10 7.66
C GLN A 131 0.70 8.82 6.97
N SER A 132 0.60 10.13 6.80
CA SER A 132 1.71 10.97 6.33
C SER A 132 2.70 11.18 7.47
N PHE A 133 3.41 10.10 7.82
CA PHE A 133 4.43 10.03 8.85
C PHE A 133 5.46 8.98 8.45
N GLY A 134 6.72 9.38 8.29
CA GLY A 134 7.77 8.48 7.83
C GLY A 134 9.16 8.91 8.29
N CYS A 135 10.17 8.18 7.84
CA CYS A 135 11.56 8.39 8.26
C CYS A 135 12.13 9.76 7.92
N GLU A 136 11.50 10.53 7.00
CA GLU A 136 11.91 11.89 6.69
C GLU A 136 11.65 12.85 7.87
N VAL A 137 10.65 12.57 8.68
CA VAL A 137 10.42 13.30 9.94
C VAL A 137 11.62 13.09 10.87
N LEU A 138 12.11 11.86 11.00
CA LEU A 138 13.30 11.54 11.81
C LEU A 138 14.55 12.25 11.27
N ASN A 139 14.76 12.22 9.96
CA ASN A 139 15.88 12.92 9.32
C ASN A 139 15.86 14.40 9.64
N THR A 140 14.69 15.04 9.50
CA THR A 140 14.49 16.46 9.80
C THR A 140 14.76 16.78 11.26
N MET A 141 14.28 15.96 12.20
CA MET A 141 14.50 16.15 13.63
C MET A 141 16.00 16.07 13.98
N ILE A 142 16.73 15.10 13.42
CA ILE A 142 18.15 14.95 13.65
C ILE A 142 18.92 16.08 13.00
N ALA A 143 18.63 16.45 11.75
CA ALA A 143 19.26 17.55 11.02
C ALA A 143 19.14 18.87 11.78
N ASN A 144 17.96 19.18 12.28
CA ASN A 144 17.70 20.40 13.08
C ASN A 144 18.49 20.42 14.41
N ASN A 145 18.74 19.25 14.99
CA ASN A 145 19.49 19.16 16.26
C ASN A 145 21.02 19.18 16.04
N SER A 146 21.51 18.54 14.99
CA SER A 146 22.95 18.44 14.70
C SER A 146 23.49 19.59 13.86
N GLY A 147 22.62 20.29 13.14
CA GLY A 147 23.02 21.30 12.14
C GLY A 147 23.54 20.69 10.83
N GLU A 148 23.40 19.37 10.65
CA GLU A 148 23.78 18.65 9.43
C GLU A 148 22.68 18.74 8.36
N GLY A 149 23.03 18.48 7.09
CA GLY A 149 22.06 18.33 6.01
C GLY A 149 21.32 16.98 6.09
N ALA A 150 20.07 16.92 5.62
CA ALA A 150 19.25 15.71 5.63
C ALA A 150 19.92 14.50 4.94
N GLU A 151 20.64 14.72 3.84
CA GLU A 151 21.37 13.66 3.14
C GLU A 151 22.52 13.06 3.99
N SER A 152 23.21 13.90 4.79
CA SER A 152 24.25 13.45 5.71
C SER A 152 23.66 12.60 6.81
N VAL A 153 22.52 13.02 7.37
CA VAL A 153 21.77 12.27 8.39
C VAL A 153 21.31 10.93 7.84
N GLU A 154 20.73 10.89 6.64
CA GLU A 154 20.28 9.65 6.00
C GLU A 154 21.43 8.67 5.81
N ARG A 155 22.57 9.16 5.34
CA ARG A 155 23.78 8.35 5.18
C ARG A 155 24.26 7.79 6.53
N SER A 156 24.33 8.64 7.57
CA SER A 156 24.75 8.23 8.90
C SER A 156 23.80 7.19 9.53
N LYS A 157 22.50 7.28 9.23
CA LYS A 157 21.51 6.25 9.60
C LYS A 157 21.83 4.90 8.96
N ILE A 158 22.05 4.90 7.63
CA ILE A 158 22.33 3.67 6.86
C ILE A 158 23.64 3.03 7.33
N GLU A 159 24.67 3.85 7.59
CA GLU A 159 25.98 3.41 8.05
C GLU A 159 26.04 3.05 9.54
N GLY A 160 24.98 3.35 10.31
CA GLY A 160 24.95 3.13 11.76
C GLY A 160 25.91 4.07 12.53
N THR A 161 26.23 5.23 11.97
CA THR A 161 27.18 6.20 12.53
C THR A 161 26.54 7.42 13.16
N LEU A 162 25.22 7.35 13.43
CA LEU A 162 24.52 8.43 14.11
C LEU A 162 25.18 8.77 15.47
N PRO A 163 25.37 10.06 15.77
CA PRO A 163 25.94 10.46 17.06
C PRO A 163 25.01 10.13 18.23
N ASP A 164 25.62 9.92 19.40
CA ASP A 164 24.87 9.59 20.63
C ASP A 164 23.80 10.62 21.00
N SER A 165 24.00 11.88 20.62
CA SER A 165 23.01 12.97 20.80
C SER A 165 21.69 12.71 20.05
N SER A 166 21.68 11.87 19.02
CA SER A 166 20.50 11.51 18.24
C SER A 166 19.62 10.45 18.93
N LYS A 167 20.13 9.75 19.95
CA LYS A 167 19.41 8.65 20.62
C LYS A 167 18.06 9.08 21.21
N ALA A 168 18.03 10.26 21.84
CA ALA A 168 16.77 10.80 22.40
C ALA A 168 15.74 11.08 21.30
N ILE A 169 16.20 11.60 20.14
CA ILE A 169 15.35 11.90 19.00
C ILE A 169 14.79 10.61 18.40
N VAL A 170 15.62 9.57 18.22
CA VAL A 170 15.19 8.26 17.74
C VAL A 170 14.16 7.64 18.68
N THR A 171 14.34 7.79 20.01
CA THR A 171 13.38 7.32 21.00
C THR A 171 12.04 8.07 20.88
N THR A 172 12.07 9.38 20.72
CA THR A 172 10.86 10.19 20.49
C THR A 172 10.13 9.74 19.24
N PHE A 173 10.85 9.64 18.11
CA PHE A 173 10.26 9.15 16.85
C PHE A 173 9.65 7.75 17.01
N SER A 174 10.33 6.82 17.70
CA SER A 174 9.79 5.48 17.94
C SER A 174 8.50 5.49 18.75
N ASN A 175 8.39 6.40 19.73
CA ASN A 175 7.14 6.56 20.48
C ASN A 175 6.03 7.16 19.61
N ASP A 176 6.36 8.11 18.74
CA ASP A 176 5.41 8.71 17.81
C ASP A 176 4.86 7.68 16.81
N VAL A 177 5.71 6.76 16.32
CA VAL A 177 5.27 5.62 15.49
C VAL A 177 4.18 4.79 16.18
N VAL A 178 4.29 4.59 17.50
CA VAL A 178 3.31 3.80 18.28
C VAL A 178 2.01 4.57 18.51
N MET A 179 2.07 5.90 18.49
CA MET A 179 0.91 6.76 18.74
C MET A 179 0.07 7.05 17.49
N HIS A 180 0.63 6.83 16.29
CA HIS A 180 -0.03 6.99 14.99
C HIS A 180 -0.73 5.71 14.54
#